data_7e49dce47438447bf504c36ad7cda847
#
_entry.id   7e49dce47438447bf504c36ad7cda847
#
_cell.length_a   1.000
_cell.length_b   1.000
_cell.length_c   1.000
_cell.angle_alpha   90.00
_cell.angle_beta   90.00
_cell.angle_gamma   90.00
#
_symmetry.space_group_name_H-M   'P 1'
#
loop_
_entity.id
_entity.type
_entity.pdbx_description
1 polymer ?
#
loop_
_entity_poly.entity_id
_entity_poly.type
_entity_poly.pdbx_seq_one_letter_code
_entity_poly.pdbx_strand_id
1 'polypeptide(L)' 'MDKKAFELFIDNDKYTWGEDTITGAQLRVLGAIPEGVDIFLKVPGKPDKPIENTTSVNLKEHHGPARFSTQSPGSQAG' A
#
# COMPACT_ATOMS: atom_id res chain seq x y z
N MET A 1 -6.78 1.47 -26.24
CA MET A 1 -6.90 0.97 -25.42
C MET A 1 -6.74 1.54 -24.20
N ASP A 2 -7.57 1.64 -23.41
CA ASP A 2 -7.49 2.26 -22.26
C ASP A 2 -6.99 1.43 -21.21
N LYS A 3 -5.89 1.76 -20.60
CA LYS A 3 -5.45 1.10 -19.52
C LYS A 3 -5.97 1.75 -18.34
N LYS A 4 -6.73 1.11 -17.52
CA LYS A 4 -7.21 1.68 -16.34
C LYS A 4 -6.11 1.81 -15.38
N ALA A 5 -6.02 2.90 -14.69
CA ALA A 5 -5.07 3.11 -13.61
C ALA A 5 -5.85 3.19 -12.31
N PHE A 6 -5.31 2.59 -11.26
CA PHE A 6 -5.95 2.60 -9.97
C PHE A 6 -5.25 3.61 -9.06
N GLU A 7 -6.00 4.36 -8.30
CA GLU A 7 -5.43 5.31 -7.36
C GLU A 7 -5.23 4.63 -6.04
N LEU A 8 -4.16 4.98 -5.37
CA LEU A 8 -3.91 4.50 -4.03
C LEU A 8 -3.18 5.59 -3.26
N PHE A 9 -3.20 5.48 -1.94
CA PHE A 9 -2.50 6.43 -1.10
C PHE A 9 -1.53 5.68 -0.22
N ILE A 10 -0.34 6.25 -0.04
CA ILE A 10 0.64 5.76 0.90
C ILE A 10 0.95 6.93 1.81
N ASP A 11 0.57 6.84 3.07
CA ASP A 11 0.78 7.91 4.05
C ASP A 11 0.25 9.24 3.52
N ASN A 12 -0.95 9.22 2.93
CA ASN A 12 -1.61 10.42 2.43
C ASN A 12 -1.06 10.97 1.12
N ASP A 13 -0.04 10.35 0.55
CA ASP A 13 0.45 10.74 -0.77
C ASP A 13 -0.25 9.90 -1.81
N LYS A 14 -0.73 10.52 -2.86
CA LYS A 14 -1.49 9.84 -3.89
C LYS A 14 -0.61 9.29 -4.97
N TYR A 15 -0.85 8.06 -5.36
CA TYR A 15 -0.12 7.41 -6.45
C TYR A 15 -1.10 6.73 -7.39
N THR A 16 -0.66 6.42 -8.58
CA THR A 16 -1.46 5.64 -9.51
C THR A 16 -0.69 4.39 -9.89
N TRP A 17 -1.42 3.33 -10.16
CA TRP A 17 -0.81 2.04 -10.46
C TRP A 17 -1.58 1.41 -11.62
N GLY A 18 -0.89 0.89 -12.61
CA GLY A 18 -1.51 0.44 -13.84
C GLY A 18 -1.92 -1.02 -13.88
N GLU A 19 -1.87 -1.71 -12.75
CA GLU A 19 -2.26 -3.12 -12.72
C GLU A 19 -3.38 -3.33 -11.72
N ASP A 20 -4.07 -4.47 -11.85
CA ASP A 20 -5.17 -4.77 -10.93
C ASP A 20 -4.67 -5.09 -9.53
N THR A 21 -3.46 -5.57 -9.40
CA THR A 21 -2.92 -5.94 -8.09
C THR A 21 -1.59 -5.26 -7.86
N ILE A 22 -1.24 -5.10 -6.61
CA ILE A 22 0.05 -4.54 -6.26
C ILE A 22 0.59 -5.33 -5.08
N THR A 23 1.88 -5.64 -5.09
CA THR A 23 2.50 -6.37 -3.99
C THR A 23 3.21 -5.41 -3.07
N GLY A 24 3.57 -5.90 -1.88
CA GLY A 24 4.33 -5.08 -0.95
C GLY A 24 5.64 -4.62 -1.55
N ALA A 25 6.33 -5.50 -2.30
CA ALA A 25 7.59 -5.12 -2.93
C ALA A 25 7.36 -3.99 -3.93
N GLN A 26 6.26 -4.05 -4.66
CA GLN A 26 5.94 -3.00 -5.63
C GLN A 26 5.58 -1.69 -4.93
N LEU A 27 4.90 -1.77 -3.79
CA LEU A 27 4.59 -0.58 -3.02
C LEU A 27 5.87 0.09 -2.54
N ARG A 28 6.87 -0.69 -2.17
CA ARG A 28 8.13 -0.11 -1.72
C ARG A 28 8.82 0.66 -2.82
N VAL A 29 8.76 0.13 -4.03
CA VAL A 29 9.36 0.82 -5.17
C VAL A 29 8.56 2.08 -5.49
N LEU A 30 7.25 1.96 -5.54
CA LEU A 30 6.39 3.07 -5.90
C LEU A 30 6.51 4.23 -4.92
N GLY A 31 6.50 3.94 -3.64
CA GLY A 31 6.54 4.97 -2.61
C GLY A 31 7.91 5.21 -2.01
N ALA A 32 8.94 4.59 -2.57
CA ALA A 32 10.31 4.72 -2.05
C ALA A 32 10.38 4.36 -0.56
N ILE A 33 9.77 3.24 -0.20
CA ILE A 33 9.70 2.81 1.18
C ILE A 33 10.86 1.89 1.49
N PRO A 34 11.68 2.22 2.50
CA PRO A 34 12.83 1.36 2.84
C PRO A 34 12.39 -0.01 3.34
N GLU A 35 13.26 -1.00 3.18
CA GLU A 35 12.94 -2.35 3.57
C GLU A 35 12.62 -2.52 5.04
N GLY A 36 13.17 -1.74 5.89
CA GLY A 36 12.91 -1.89 7.31
C GLY A 36 11.63 -1.25 7.79
N VAL A 37 10.87 -0.64 6.91
CA VAL A 37 9.64 0.04 7.28
C VAL A 37 8.47 -0.89 7.00
N ASP A 38 7.54 -1.00 7.94
CA ASP A 38 6.36 -1.85 7.77
C ASP A 38 5.28 -1.13 7.00
N ILE A 39 4.54 -1.88 6.21
CA ILE A 39 3.44 -1.34 5.41
C ILE A 39 2.15 -1.99 5.88
N PHE A 40 1.10 -1.18 6.02
CA PHE A 40 -0.20 -1.67 6.43
C PHE A 40 -1.27 -1.18 5.46
N LEU A 41 -2.27 -2.01 5.22
CA LEU A 41 -3.43 -1.63 4.40
C LEU A 41 -4.57 -1.29 5.35
N LYS A 42 -5.16 -0.13 5.17
CA LYS A 42 -6.29 0.26 5.98
C LYS A 42 -7.56 -0.43 5.50
N VAL A 43 -8.23 -1.10 6.41
CA VAL A 43 -9.44 -1.83 6.08
C VAL A 43 -10.57 -1.22 6.90
N PRO A 44 -11.57 -0.61 6.27
CA PRO A 44 -12.64 0.05 7.02
C PRO A 44 -13.32 -0.91 7.99
N GLY A 45 -13.45 -0.49 9.22
CA GLY A 45 -14.12 -1.29 10.23
C GLY A 45 -13.32 -2.44 10.78
N LYS A 46 -12.05 -2.55 10.41
CA LYS A 46 -11.20 -3.65 10.87
C LYS A 46 -9.81 -3.14 11.16
N PRO A 47 -9.02 -3.92 11.89
CA PRO A 47 -7.64 -3.50 12.13
C PRO A 47 -6.86 -3.44 10.82
N ASP A 48 -5.82 -2.64 10.80
CA ASP A 48 -4.98 -2.53 9.63
C ASP A 48 -4.32 -3.86 9.34
N LYS A 49 -4.20 -4.18 8.07
CA LYS A 49 -3.65 -5.45 7.66
C LYS A 49 -2.19 -5.30 7.27
N PRO A 50 -1.28 -6.06 7.87
CA PRO A 50 0.14 -5.94 7.50
C PRO A 50 0.38 -6.46 6.10
N ILE A 51 1.23 -5.77 5.37
CA ILE A 51 1.54 -6.09 3.99
C ILE A 51 3.02 -6.47 3.89
N GLU A 52 3.28 -7.69 3.49
CA GLU A 52 4.66 -8.12 3.32
C GLU A 52 5.05 -8.00 1.86
N ASN A 53 6.33 -8.19 1.56
CA ASN A 53 6.79 -8.02 0.18
C ASN A 53 6.06 -8.94 -0.80
N THR A 54 5.66 -10.11 -0.34
CA THR A 54 4.97 -11.07 -1.21
C THR A 54 3.45 -10.95 -1.13
N THR A 55 2.93 -10.09 -0.27
CA THR A 55 1.49 -9.94 -0.16
C THR A 55 0.94 -9.20 -1.37
N SER A 56 -0.08 -9.75 -1.97
CA SER A 56 -0.71 -9.14 -3.14
C SER A 56 -2.03 -8.51 -2.73
N VAL A 57 -2.25 -7.28 -3.12
CA VAL A 57 -3.49 -6.56 -2.82
C VAL A 57 -4.25 -6.35 -4.11
N ASN A 58 -5.52 -6.73 -4.12
CA ASN A 58 -6.35 -6.60 -5.31
C ASN A 58 -7.01 -5.22 -5.31
N LEU A 59 -6.50 -4.33 -6.14
CA LEU A 59 -7.00 -2.96 -6.18
C LEU A 59 -8.37 -2.87 -6.84
N LYS A 60 -8.68 -3.86 -7.68
CA LYS A 60 -9.96 -3.85 -8.34
C LYS A 60 -11.11 -4.05 -7.39
N GLU A 61 -10.89 -4.73 -6.28
CA GLU A 61 -11.96 -5.02 -5.36
C GLU A 61 -12.21 -3.95 -4.34
N HIS A 62 -11.39 -2.90 -4.32
CA HIS A 62 -11.61 -1.85 -3.36
C HIS A 62 -12.67 -0.88 -3.83
N HIS A 63 -13.47 -0.38 -2.91
CA HIS A 63 -14.42 0.65 -3.22
C HIS A 63 -13.69 1.95 -3.00
N GLY A 64 -13.20 2.53 -4.02
CA GLY A 64 -12.40 3.73 -3.91
C GLY A 64 -10.94 3.39 -3.80
N PRO A 65 -10.08 4.35 -3.58
CA PRO A 65 -8.64 4.11 -3.56
C PRO A 65 -8.22 3.32 -2.33
N ALA A 66 -7.26 2.42 -2.53
CA ALA A 66 -6.68 1.71 -1.41
C ALA A 66 -5.82 2.67 -0.62
N ARG A 67 -5.81 2.53 0.69
CA ARG A 67 -5.00 3.40 1.55
C ARG A 67 -4.04 2.58 2.34
N PHE A 68 -2.77 2.94 2.24
CA PHE A 68 -1.70 2.25 2.93
C PHE A 68 -1.04 3.20 3.90
N SER A 69 -0.48 2.67 4.98
CA SER A 69 0.29 3.47 5.91
C SER A 69 1.61 2.76 6.16
N THR A 70 2.61 3.50 6.58
CA THR A 70 3.91 2.94 6.88
C THR A 70 4.27 3.24 8.32
N GLN A 71 5.10 2.39 8.89
CA GLN A 71 5.52 2.55 10.26
C GLN A 71 6.93 2.02 10.42
N SER A 72 7.79 2.82 10.99
CA SER A 72 9.17 2.40 11.19
C SER A 72 9.27 1.60 12.47
N PRO A 73 9.61 0.33 12.37
CA PRO A 73 9.66 -0.51 13.58
C PRO A 73 10.78 -0.04 14.46
N GLY A 74 10.56 -0.09 15.74
CA GLY A 74 11.59 0.26 16.69
C GLY A 74 11.87 1.71 16.82
N SER A 75 11.15 2.52 16.11
CA SER A 75 11.48 3.88 16.15
C SER A 75 10.96 4.52 17.34
N GLN A 76 10.26 3.87 18.06
CA GLN A 76 9.76 4.45 19.07
C GLN A 76 10.68 4.86 19.91
N ALA A 77 11.44 4.58 19.84
CA ALA A 77 12.25 4.98 20.55
C ALA A 77 12.21 5.69 21.15
N GLY A 78 12.09 5.58 20.95
CA GLY A 78 12.15 6.23 21.57
C GLY A 78 12.22 6.30 21.75
#